data_19c7b3848a53d0f7a0d75add6e78a9b7
#
_entry.id   19c7b3848a53d0f7a0d75add6e78a9b7
#
_cell.length_a   1.000
_cell.length_b   1.000
_cell.length_c   1.000
_cell.angle_alpha   90.00
_cell.angle_beta   90.00
_cell.angle_gamma   90.00
#
_symmetry.space_group_name_H-M   'P 1'
#
loop_
_entity.id
_entity.type
_entity.pdbx_description
1 polymer ?
#
loop_
_entity_poly.entity_id
_entity_poly.type
_entity_poly.pdbx_seq_one_letter_code
_entity_poly.pdbx_strand_id
1 'polypeptide(L)'
;MNKLDTVIKALKKLGLDESVKAETWRKSIRLTGSVDQWEQKVKAGYAAARKGFKGVINDISVKGLKEEVIHTSSINDSRLDGLYFDVLIVGGGIIGCAAARELSRYNVSIALLEKEEDLAMQTSSRNDGMIHPGFASHKGTKKAHYNILGNRLYTQWSEELGFELKRPGSLILFSNKWEKLAAPLCTLRAKKNGVDGNYRYISRKQVFEMEPNVTDEQHGGFFLPSAGIISPYKASIAMAENAIENGAELFLNTYVSSFDMDENRIHAVNTNRGTVRCGALINCAGNFADTVAGFADDRFFTLHGRKGTECILDSNTGVLQKTILSMPNLFLRDRRTKGGGAVPCIEGNILLGPTAEEQPWKEDFSTDRATFKLLLNRLDLNKKLTNASVITYFSGIRPASWEEDFIIEPSETIRNLVHAAAIQSPGVASAPA
;
A
#
# COMPACT_ATOMS: atom_id res chain seq x y z
N MET A 1 8.82 -8.08 -32.79
CA MET A 1 8.01 -6.85 -32.56
C MET A 1 8.70 -6.04 -31.48
N ASN A 2 9.00 -4.77 -31.74
CA ASN A 2 9.65 -3.89 -30.78
C ASN A 2 8.72 -3.69 -29.55
N LYS A 3 9.29 -3.47 -28.36
CA LYS A 3 8.52 -3.20 -27.13
C LYS A 3 7.57 -2.00 -27.31
N LEU A 4 8.05 -0.93 -27.92
CA LEU A 4 7.26 0.27 -28.23
C LEU A 4 6.05 -0.03 -29.13
N ASP A 5 6.26 -0.82 -30.20
CA ASP A 5 5.17 -1.21 -31.12
C ASP A 5 4.07 -1.98 -30.38
N THR A 6 4.47 -2.75 -29.35
CA THR A 6 3.51 -3.50 -28.52
C THR A 6 2.61 -2.56 -27.71
N VAL A 7 3.17 -1.47 -27.18
CA VAL A 7 2.41 -0.44 -26.46
C VAL A 7 1.50 0.32 -27.43
N ILE A 8 2.02 0.79 -28.57
CA ILE A 8 1.24 1.51 -29.59
C ILE A 8 0.05 0.65 -30.04
N LYS A 9 0.29 -0.64 -30.31
CA LYS A 9 -0.80 -1.57 -30.68
C LYS A 9 -1.83 -1.74 -29.55
N ALA A 10 -1.40 -1.70 -28.30
CA ALA A 10 -2.32 -1.79 -27.16
C ALA A 10 -3.16 -0.51 -27.03
N LEU A 11 -2.57 0.67 -27.22
CA LEU A 11 -3.29 1.95 -27.24
C LEU A 11 -4.30 2.01 -28.40
N LYS A 12 -3.92 1.55 -29.58
CA LYS A 12 -4.84 1.46 -30.74
C LYS A 12 -6.05 0.59 -30.48
N LYS A 13 -5.88 -0.53 -29.77
CA LYS A 13 -7.02 -1.39 -29.36
C LYS A 13 -7.99 -0.71 -28.41
N LEU A 14 -7.54 0.33 -27.72
CA LEU A 14 -8.36 1.16 -26.83
C LEU A 14 -8.95 2.39 -27.53
N GLY A 15 -8.60 2.64 -28.81
CA GLY A 15 -8.99 3.86 -29.54
C GLY A 15 -8.31 5.11 -29.00
N LEU A 16 -7.10 4.98 -28.46
CA LEU A 16 -6.35 6.09 -27.83
C LEU A 16 -5.11 6.51 -28.62
N ASP A 17 -4.81 5.88 -29.74
CA ASP A 17 -3.59 6.10 -30.52
C ASP A 17 -3.52 7.48 -31.21
N GLU A 18 -4.63 8.16 -31.40
CA GLU A 18 -4.66 9.53 -31.92
C GLU A 18 -4.47 10.59 -30.81
N SER A 19 -4.93 10.30 -29.58
CA SER A 19 -4.91 11.22 -28.44
C SER A 19 -3.73 11.01 -27.48
N VAL A 20 -3.09 9.83 -27.53
CA VAL A 20 -2.00 9.44 -26.64
C VAL A 20 -0.78 9.00 -27.44
N LYS A 21 0.36 9.65 -27.20
CA LYS A 21 1.64 9.28 -27.74
C LYS A 21 2.41 8.43 -26.74
N ALA A 22 3.15 7.43 -27.24
CA ALA A 22 4.03 6.60 -26.44
C ALA A 22 5.46 6.74 -26.96
N GLU A 23 6.41 6.99 -26.07
CA GLU A 23 7.83 7.11 -26.39
C GLU A 23 8.69 6.38 -25.36
N THR A 24 9.85 5.90 -25.78
CA THR A 24 10.81 5.32 -24.85
C THR A 24 11.55 6.42 -24.11
N TRP A 25 11.56 6.35 -22.79
CA TRP A 25 12.33 7.23 -21.93
C TRP A 25 13.26 6.40 -21.04
N ARG A 26 14.56 6.42 -21.30
CA ARG A 26 15.53 5.50 -20.68
C ARG A 26 15.05 4.05 -20.80
N LYS A 27 14.87 3.33 -19.69
CA LYS A 27 14.33 1.94 -19.68
C LYS A 27 12.79 1.88 -19.51
N SER A 28 12.12 3.03 -19.40
CA SER A 28 10.67 3.15 -19.19
C SER A 28 9.94 3.55 -20.46
N ILE A 29 8.62 3.48 -20.41
CA ILE A 29 7.72 4.00 -21.44
C ILE A 29 7.04 5.26 -20.91
N ARG A 30 7.07 6.34 -21.67
CA ARG A 30 6.37 7.59 -21.37
C ARG A 30 5.15 7.73 -22.26
N LEU A 31 4.00 8.02 -21.63
CA LEU A 31 2.74 8.32 -22.30
C LEU A 31 2.44 9.82 -22.13
N THR A 32 2.17 10.51 -23.23
CA THR A 32 1.81 11.93 -23.25
C THR A 32 0.58 12.15 -24.12
N GLY A 33 -0.04 13.31 -24.00
CA GLY A 33 -1.25 13.65 -24.76
C GLY A 33 -2.40 14.05 -23.85
N SER A 34 -3.63 14.02 -24.37
CA SER A 34 -4.80 14.45 -23.61
C SER A 34 -6.00 13.54 -23.88
N VAL A 35 -6.76 13.23 -22.82
CA VAL A 35 -7.97 12.42 -22.88
C VAL A 35 -9.13 13.15 -22.20
N ASP A 36 -10.37 12.71 -22.49
CA ASP A 36 -11.55 13.37 -21.94
C ASP A 36 -11.91 12.88 -20.53
N GLN A 37 -11.52 11.65 -20.18
CA GLN A 37 -11.91 11.00 -18.92
C GLN A 37 -10.74 10.34 -18.23
N TRP A 38 -10.76 10.34 -16.89
CA TRP A 38 -9.77 9.68 -16.03
C TRP A 38 -9.59 8.19 -16.34
N GLU A 39 -10.69 7.48 -16.60
CA GLU A 39 -10.70 6.07 -16.94
C GLU A 39 -9.90 5.74 -18.21
N GLN A 40 -9.83 6.67 -19.16
CA GLN A 40 -9.02 6.52 -20.37
C GLN A 40 -7.54 6.59 -20.04
N LYS A 41 -7.11 7.55 -19.18
CA LYS A 41 -5.73 7.62 -18.66
C LYS A 41 -5.35 6.35 -17.91
N VAL A 42 -6.24 5.84 -17.06
CA VAL A 42 -6.05 4.57 -16.33
C VAL A 42 -5.88 3.40 -17.29
N LYS A 43 -6.76 3.26 -18.27
CA LYS A 43 -6.68 2.19 -19.29
C LYS A 43 -5.38 2.27 -20.09
N ALA A 44 -4.93 3.46 -20.47
CA ALA A 44 -3.67 3.67 -21.19
C ALA A 44 -2.46 3.24 -20.34
N GLY A 45 -2.40 3.63 -19.07
CA GLY A 45 -1.33 3.24 -18.15
C GLY A 45 -1.21 1.72 -18.02
N TYR A 46 -2.31 1.02 -17.75
CA TYR A 46 -2.31 -0.45 -17.65
C TYR A 46 -2.01 -1.15 -18.99
N ALA A 47 -2.41 -0.57 -20.12
CA ALA A 47 -2.10 -1.11 -21.44
C ALA A 47 -0.60 -1.03 -21.76
N ALA A 48 0.09 -0.01 -21.24
CA ALA A 48 1.53 0.18 -21.40
C ALA A 48 2.36 -0.68 -20.43
N ALA A 49 1.80 -1.01 -19.27
CA ALA A 49 2.50 -1.77 -18.24
C ALA A 49 2.88 -3.18 -18.70
N ARG A 50 3.98 -3.71 -18.13
CA ARG A 50 4.44 -5.11 -18.36
C ARG A 50 4.72 -5.46 -19.81
N LYS A 51 5.08 -4.47 -20.64
CA LYS A 51 5.47 -4.66 -22.04
C LYS A 51 7.00 -4.73 -22.23
N GLY A 52 7.72 -5.05 -21.14
CA GLY A 52 9.17 -5.19 -21.13
C GLY A 52 9.93 -3.89 -20.82
N PHE A 53 9.22 -2.85 -20.41
CA PHE A 53 9.77 -1.64 -19.84
C PHE A 53 9.90 -1.76 -18.31
N LYS A 54 10.81 -0.97 -17.73
CA LYS A 54 11.03 -0.93 -16.28
C LYS A 54 9.84 -0.32 -15.54
N GLY A 55 9.26 0.74 -16.11
CA GLY A 55 8.11 1.43 -15.55
C GLY A 55 7.31 2.20 -16.59
N VAL A 56 6.17 2.72 -16.19
CA VAL A 56 5.32 3.60 -17.01
C VAL A 56 5.29 4.99 -16.40
N ILE A 57 5.67 5.98 -17.19
CA ILE A 57 5.50 7.40 -16.91
C ILE A 57 4.23 7.85 -17.62
N ASN A 58 3.13 8.01 -16.89
CA ASN A 58 1.83 8.36 -17.45
C ASN A 58 1.54 9.86 -17.27
N ASP A 59 2.08 10.66 -18.17
CA ASP A 59 1.92 12.13 -18.23
C ASP A 59 0.73 12.56 -19.11
N ILE A 60 -0.24 11.68 -19.33
CA ILE A 60 -1.46 12.03 -20.06
C ILE A 60 -2.25 13.05 -19.22
N SER A 61 -2.65 14.17 -19.82
CA SER A 61 -3.56 15.13 -19.21
C SER A 61 -5.01 14.68 -19.36
N VAL A 62 -5.86 15.03 -18.39
CA VAL A 62 -7.32 14.78 -18.46
C VAL A 62 -8.03 16.13 -18.55
N LYS A 63 -8.82 16.32 -19.60
CA LYS A 63 -9.52 17.60 -19.83
C LYS A 63 -10.46 17.93 -18.68
N GLY A 64 -10.40 19.16 -18.19
CA GLY A 64 -11.27 19.66 -17.12
C GLY A 64 -10.97 19.08 -15.73
N LEU A 65 -9.98 18.21 -15.58
CA LEU A 65 -9.55 17.75 -14.26
C LEU A 65 -8.84 18.92 -13.55
N LYS A 66 -9.34 19.28 -12.37
CA LYS A 66 -8.69 20.28 -11.52
C LYS A 66 -7.41 19.73 -10.93
N GLU A 67 -6.42 20.59 -10.80
CA GLU A 67 -5.20 20.25 -10.05
C GLU A 67 -5.52 19.97 -8.60
N GLU A 68 -4.84 19.01 -8.02
CA GLU A 68 -4.95 18.69 -6.59
C GLU A 68 -4.25 19.77 -5.78
N VAL A 69 -4.92 20.26 -4.75
CA VAL A 69 -4.29 21.12 -3.73
C VAL A 69 -3.67 20.21 -2.70
N ILE A 70 -2.34 20.10 -2.73
CA ILE A 70 -1.57 19.28 -1.79
C ILE A 70 -1.45 20.02 -0.46
N HIS A 71 -1.78 19.33 0.63
CA HIS A 71 -1.59 19.88 1.96
C HIS A 71 -0.09 20.00 2.28
N THR A 72 0.33 21.19 2.67
CA THR A 72 1.68 21.50 3.14
C THR A 72 1.62 22.28 4.44
N SER A 73 2.60 22.06 5.31
CA SER A 73 2.71 22.81 6.58
C SER A 73 2.91 24.30 6.32
N SER A 74 2.29 25.14 7.14
CA SER A 74 2.52 26.58 7.15
C SER A 74 3.82 26.98 7.86
N ILE A 75 4.50 26.05 8.54
CA ILE A 75 5.79 26.30 9.18
C ILE A 75 6.84 26.57 8.09
N ASN A 76 7.56 27.66 8.27
CA ASN A 76 8.69 28.05 7.41
C ASN A 76 9.78 28.62 8.30
N ASP A 77 10.86 27.88 8.49
CA ASP A 77 11.99 28.24 9.35
C ASP A 77 13.32 27.73 8.77
N SER A 78 14.42 27.93 9.49
CA SER A 78 15.77 27.51 9.10
C SER A 78 16.32 26.39 10.00
N ARG A 79 15.45 25.60 10.62
CA ARG A 79 15.84 24.59 11.60
C ARG A 79 16.81 23.53 11.06
N LEU A 80 16.74 23.26 9.76
CA LEU A 80 17.57 22.24 9.09
C LEU A 80 18.84 22.83 8.46
N ASP A 81 19.01 24.16 8.43
CA ASP A 81 20.15 24.78 7.78
C ASP A 81 21.47 24.36 8.40
N GLY A 82 22.38 23.91 7.56
CA GLY A 82 23.72 23.49 7.95
C GLY A 82 23.82 22.09 8.57
N LEU A 83 22.72 21.42 8.85
CA LEU A 83 22.74 20.04 9.34
C LEU A 83 23.24 19.08 8.25
N TYR A 84 23.81 17.97 8.71
CA TYR A 84 24.23 16.84 7.88
C TYR A 84 23.82 15.53 8.53
N PHE A 85 23.26 14.62 7.73
CA PHE A 85 22.98 13.25 8.14
C PHE A 85 23.54 12.26 7.12
N ASP A 86 24.02 11.12 7.60
CA ASP A 86 24.48 10.04 6.72
C ASP A 86 23.33 9.50 5.87
N VAL A 87 22.12 9.43 6.45
CA VAL A 87 20.92 8.98 5.75
C VAL A 87 19.74 9.93 6.03
N LEU A 88 19.13 10.45 4.98
CA LEU A 88 17.82 11.11 5.04
C LEU A 88 16.74 10.15 4.54
N ILE A 89 15.64 10.04 5.30
CA ILE A 89 14.45 9.27 4.92
C ILE A 89 13.32 10.27 4.69
N VAL A 90 12.73 10.24 3.50
CA VAL A 90 11.62 11.14 3.11
C VAL A 90 10.30 10.38 3.23
N GLY A 91 9.48 10.78 4.20
CA GLY A 91 8.16 10.22 4.48
C GLY A 91 8.10 9.38 5.76
N GLY A 92 7.35 9.85 6.77
CA GLY A 92 7.12 9.23 8.08
C GLY A 92 5.93 8.26 8.10
N GLY A 93 5.61 7.64 6.97
CA GLY A 93 4.70 6.50 6.93
C GLY A 93 5.36 5.23 7.47
N ILE A 94 4.60 4.12 7.58
CA ILE A 94 5.08 2.86 8.16
C ILE A 94 6.39 2.36 7.52
N ILE A 95 6.61 2.63 6.23
CA ILE A 95 7.82 2.20 5.51
C ILE A 95 9.03 3.05 5.95
N GLY A 96 8.87 4.37 6.04
CA GLY A 96 9.95 5.25 6.52
C GLY A 96 10.28 5.01 7.99
N CYS A 97 9.28 4.79 8.84
CA CYS A 97 9.48 4.42 10.25
C CYS A 97 10.22 3.07 10.39
N ALA A 98 9.86 2.08 9.57
CA ALA A 98 10.54 0.79 9.55
C ALA A 98 11.99 0.91 9.07
N ALA A 99 12.24 1.70 8.03
CA ALA A 99 13.59 1.96 7.53
C ALA A 99 14.45 2.70 8.58
N ALA A 100 13.89 3.71 9.25
CA ALA A 100 14.57 4.42 10.32
C ALA A 100 14.93 3.48 11.47
N ARG A 101 13.99 2.65 11.92
CA ARG A 101 14.21 1.63 12.96
C ARG A 101 15.33 0.65 12.58
N GLU A 102 15.31 0.11 11.37
CA GLU A 102 16.33 -0.86 10.98
C GLU A 102 17.71 -0.22 10.83
N LEU A 103 17.77 0.99 10.26
CA LEU A 103 19.04 1.72 10.10
C LEU A 103 19.61 2.22 11.42
N SER A 104 18.78 2.53 12.43
CA SER A 104 19.24 2.97 13.75
C SER A 104 20.04 1.91 14.53
N ARG A 105 20.09 0.67 14.01
CA ARG A 105 20.97 -0.39 14.53
C ARG A 105 22.43 -0.25 14.10
N TYR A 106 22.72 0.66 13.19
CA TYR A 106 24.04 0.93 12.65
C TYR A 106 24.56 2.28 13.15
N ASN A 107 25.86 2.45 13.17
CA ASN A 107 26.50 3.70 13.57
C ASN A 107 26.46 4.72 12.41
N VAL A 108 25.26 5.21 12.10
CA VAL A 108 24.98 6.23 11.09
C VAL A 108 24.00 7.26 11.65
N SER A 109 24.18 8.52 11.31
CA SER A 109 23.24 9.59 11.66
C SER A 109 22.05 9.56 10.69
N ILE A 110 20.82 9.58 11.23
CA ILE A 110 19.59 9.39 10.48
C ILE A 110 18.64 10.57 10.78
N ALA A 111 18.05 11.14 9.73
CA ALA A 111 16.88 12.01 9.87
C ALA A 111 15.69 11.46 9.09
N LEU A 112 14.52 11.46 9.75
CA LEU A 112 13.22 11.15 9.17
C LEU A 112 12.44 12.44 8.96
N LEU A 113 12.15 12.78 7.69
CA LEU A 113 11.40 13.98 7.32
C LEU A 113 9.95 13.59 7.01
N GLU A 114 8.98 14.19 7.73
CA GLU A 114 7.55 13.98 7.51
C GLU A 114 6.84 15.32 7.26
N LYS A 115 6.04 15.40 6.20
CA LYS A 115 5.31 16.63 5.82
C LYS A 115 4.15 16.96 6.75
N GLU A 116 3.54 15.96 7.37
CA GLU A 116 2.41 16.11 8.27
C GLU A 116 2.88 16.51 9.70
N GLU A 117 1.92 16.86 10.52
CA GLU A 117 2.13 17.21 11.94
C GLU A 117 2.38 15.99 12.84
N ASP A 118 2.15 14.77 12.31
CA ASP A 118 2.42 13.51 13.01
C ASP A 118 2.80 12.42 12.00
N LEU A 119 3.33 11.31 12.51
CA LEU A 119 3.68 10.14 11.74
C LEU A 119 2.43 9.36 11.26
N ALA A 120 2.58 8.64 10.16
CA ALA A 120 1.57 7.71 9.63
C ALA A 120 0.19 8.33 9.31
N MET A 121 0.03 9.63 9.20
CA MET A 121 -1.28 10.29 9.01
C MET A 121 -1.95 10.02 7.66
N GLN A 122 -1.18 9.56 6.67
CA GLN A 122 -1.65 9.27 5.32
C GLN A 122 -2.10 7.79 5.19
N THR A 123 -1.65 7.08 4.17
CA THR A 123 -2.02 5.69 3.85
C THR A 123 -1.81 4.72 5.03
N SER A 124 -0.80 4.96 5.86
CA SER A 124 -0.37 4.02 6.89
C SER A 124 -1.37 3.83 8.03
N SER A 125 -2.13 4.85 8.42
CA SER A 125 -3.20 4.75 9.43
C SER A 125 -4.59 4.52 8.83
N ARG A 126 -4.72 4.56 7.50
CA ARG A 126 -6.00 4.52 6.80
C ARG A 126 -6.17 3.21 6.03
N ASN A 127 -6.10 2.08 6.76
CA ASN A 127 -6.21 0.73 6.22
C ASN A 127 -6.69 -0.26 7.30
N ASP A 128 -6.98 -1.50 6.89
CA ASP A 128 -7.55 -2.55 7.74
C ASP A 128 -6.60 -3.18 8.78
N GLY A 129 -5.34 -2.77 8.84
CA GLY A 129 -4.35 -3.30 9.77
C GLY A 129 -4.01 -4.78 9.57
N MET A 130 -4.44 -5.39 8.49
CA MET A 130 -4.23 -6.80 8.23
C MET A 130 -2.78 -7.13 7.88
N ILE A 131 -2.16 -8.00 8.64
CA ILE A 131 -0.90 -8.65 8.30
C ILE A 131 -1.20 -9.85 7.40
N HIS A 132 -1.17 -9.59 6.11
CA HIS A 132 -1.50 -10.57 5.08
C HIS A 132 -0.56 -11.78 5.12
N PRO A 133 -1.09 -13.01 4.92
CA PRO A 133 -0.32 -14.26 4.98
C PRO A 133 0.53 -14.55 3.73
N GLY A 134 0.56 -13.65 2.73
CA GLY A 134 1.31 -13.85 1.48
C GLY A 134 0.59 -14.67 0.39
N PHE A 135 -0.65 -15.09 0.64
CA PHE A 135 -1.42 -15.94 -0.27
C PHE A 135 -1.83 -15.26 -1.58
N ALA A 136 -2.25 -13.99 -1.51
CA ALA A 136 -2.89 -13.31 -2.65
C ALA A 136 -1.90 -12.80 -3.71
N SER A 137 -0.69 -12.46 -3.34
CA SER A 137 0.34 -11.94 -4.25
C SER A 137 0.83 -12.99 -5.25
N HIS A 138 1.23 -12.55 -6.45
CA HIS A 138 1.78 -13.45 -7.46
C HIS A 138 3.23 -13.79 -7.16
N LYS A 139 3.57 -15.07 -7.21
CA LYS A 139 4.95 -15.53 -7.06
C LYS A 139 5.88 -14.81 -8.07
N GLY A 140 7.06 -14.42 -7.59
CA GLY A 140 8.07 -13.71 -8.38
C GLY A 140 7.91 -12.19 -8.39
N THR A 141 6.89 -11.64 -7.71
CA THR A 141 6.75 -10.21 -7.47
C THR A 141 7.45 -9.80 -6.16
N LYS A 142 7.89 -8.55 -6.08
CA LYS A 142 8.40 -7.95 -4.83
C LYS A 142 7.31 -7.98 -3.74
N LYS A 143 6.03 -7.74 -4.09
CA LYS A 143 4.89 -7.90 -3.18
C LYS A 143 4.84 -9.28 -2.51
N ALA A 144 5.05 -10.36 -3.27
CA ALA A 144 5.03 -11.71 -2.70
C ALA A 144 6.21 -11.94 -1.76
N HIS A 145 7.40 -11.50 -2.16
CA HIS A 145 8.64 -11.66 -1.40
C HIS A 145 8.57 -10.92 -0.07
N TYR A 146 8.37 -9.61 -0.09
CA TYR A 146 8.36 -8.77 1.11
C TYR A 146 7.16 -9.05 2.02
N ASN A 147 6.01 -9.46 1.48
CA ASN A 147 4.87 -9.84 2.31
C ASN A 147 5.18 -11.06 3.21
N ILE A 148 5.83 -12.10 2.67
CA ILE A 148 6.21 -13.28 3.45
C ILE A 148 7.23 -12.92 4.52
N LEU A 149 8.28 -12.20 4.14
CA LEU A 149 9.33 -11.78 5.08
C LEU A 149 8.78 -10.89 6.18
N GLY A 150 8.02 -9.85 5.83
CA GLY A 150 7.43 -8.93 6.79
C GLY A 150 6.44 -9.63 7.73
N ASN A 151 5.59 -10.52 7.22
CA ASN A 151 4.68 -11.30 8.07
C ASN A 151 5.44 -12.08 9.16
N ARG A 152 6.57 -12.67 8.83
CA ARG A 152 7.43 -13.40 9.79
C ARG A 152 8.04 -12.47 10.82
N LEU A 153 8.62 -11.35 10.36
CA LEU A 153 9.29 -10.38 11.21
C LEU A 153 8.34 -9.68 12.19
N TYR A 154 7.07 -9.53 11.87
CA TYR A 154 6.11 -8.88 12.76
C TYR A 154 6.02 -9.51 14.15
N THR A 155 6.17 -10.83 14.29
CA THR A 155 6.14 -11.47 15.61
C THR A 155 7.30 -10.97 16.47
N GLN A 156 8.51 -11.01 15.95
CA GLN A 156 9.69 -10.47 16.63
C GLN A 156 9.56 -8.98 16.92
N TRP A 157 9.17 -8.18 15.92
CA TRP A 157 9.08 -6.73 16.08
C TRP A 157 7.98 -6.30 17.07
N SER A 158 6.85 -7.02 17.12
CA SER A 158 5.81 -6.71 18.11
C SER A 158 6.28 -6.96 19.54
N GLU A 159 7.09 -8.00 19.76
CA GLU A 159 7.69 -8.30 21.07
C GLU A 159 8.77 -7.27 21.44
N GLU A 160 9.67 -6.92 20.50
CA GLU A 160 10.75 -5.95 20.72
C GLU A 160 10.25 -4.52 20.96
N LEU A 161 9.18 -4.11 20.25
CA LEU A 161 8.70 -2.73 20.23
C LEU A 161 7.42 -2.53 21.06
N GLY A 162 6.85 -3.59 21.63
CA GLY A 162 5.71 -3.53 22.57
C GLY A 162 4.36 -3.20 21.91
N PHE A 163 4.22 -3.19 20.61
CA PHE A 163 2.89 -3.01 19.98
C PHE A 163 2.13 -4.33 19.88
N GLU A 164 0.82 -4.28 19.99
CA GLU A 164 -0.01 -5.48 19.97
C GLU A 164 -0.14 -6.10 18.58
N LEU A 165 0.13 -7.41 18.47
CA LEU A 165 -0.12 -8.24 17.30
C LEU A 165 -1.02 -9.41 17.70
N LYS A 166 -2.14 -9.59 17.01
CA LYS A 166 -2.97 -10.78 17.11
C LYS A 166 -2.89 -11.62 15.85
N ARG A 167 -2.97 -12.94 15.98
CA ARG A 167 -2.96 -13.91 14.87
C ARG A 167 -4.30 -14.66 14.77
N PRO A 168 -5.41 -13.98 14.44
CA PRO A 168 -6.73 -14.62 14.35
C PRO A 168 -6.83 -15.58 13.16
N GLY A 169 -5.91 -15.50 12.20
CA GLY A 169 -5.99 -16.17 10.93
C GLY A 169 -7.00 -15.52 9.98
N SER A 170 -6.95 -15.92 8.71
CA SER A 170 -7.89 -15.48 7.68
C SER A 170 -8.64 -16.66 7.09
N LEU A 171 -9.95 -16.56 7.05
CA LEU A 171 -10.85 -17.56 6.48
C LEU A 171 -11.45 -16.98 5.18
N ILE A 172 -10.99 -17.52 4.05
CA ILE A 172 -11.56 -17.23 2.74
C ILE A 172 -12.73 -18.18 2.55
N LEU A 173 -13.94 -17.65 2.61
CA LEU A 173 -15.18 -18.41 2.46
C LEU A 173 -15.45 -18.73 0.99
N PHE A 174 -15.96 -19.89 0.71
CA PHE A 174 -16.42 -20.29 -0.62
C PHE A 174 -17.90 -19.88 -0.81
N SER A 175 -18.18 -19.10 -1.84
CA SER A 175 -19.51 -18.57 -2.16
C SER A 175 -20.41 -19.59 -2.85
N ASN A 176 -19.85 -20.67 -3.34
CA ASN A 176 -20.61 -21.76 -3.96
C ASN A 176 -19.90 -23.11 -3.80
N LYS A 177 -20.68 -24.20 -3.95
CA LYS A 177 -20.19 -25.56 -3.74
C LYS A 177 -19.07 -26.01 -4.70
N TRP A 178 -18.92 -25.34 -5.85
CA TRP A 178 -17.90 -25.67 -6.82
C TRP A 178 -16.53 -25.10 -6.46
N GLU A 179 -16.48 -24.00 -5.69
CA GLU A 179 -15.23 -23.38 -5.26
C GLU A 179 -14.37 -24.30 -4.38
N LYS A 180 -14.97 -25.30 -3.71
CA LYS A 180 -14.22 -26.33 -2.98
C LYS A 180 -13.25 -27.12 -3.90
N LEU A 181 -13.57 -27.23 -5.20
CA LEU A 181 -12.68 -27.86 -6.19
C LEU A 181 -11.39 -27.05 -6.43
N ALA A 182 -11.38 -25.76 -6.07
CA ALA A 182 -10.18 -24.94 -6.12
C ALA A 182 -9.26 -25.13 -4.89
N ALA A 183 -9.68 -25.83 -3.84
CA ALA A 183 -8.90 -26.02 -2.62
C ALA A 183 -7.49 -26.61 -2.88
N PRO A 184 -7.28 -27.62 -3.74
CA PRO A 184 -5.94 -28.10 -4.08
C PRO A 184 -5.07 -27.03 -4.76
N LEU A 185 -5.67 -26.16 -5.60
CA LEU A 185 -4.98 -25.04 -6.24
C LEU A 185 -4.62 -23.97 -5.22
N CYS A 186 -5.50 -23.69 -4.24
CA CYS A 186 -5.20 -22.81 -3.12
C CYS A 186 -4.03 -23.34 -2.28
N THR A 187 -4.01 -24.64 -1.99
CA THR A 187 -2.91 -25.30 -1.27
C THR A 187 -1.59 -25.17 -2.05
N LEU A 188 -1.63 -25.47 -3.34
CA LEU A 188 -0.44 -25.34 -4.20
C LEU A 188 0.06 -23.89 -4.27
N ARG A 189 -0.87 -22.91 -4.36
CA ARG A 189 -0.53 -21.49 -4.36
C ARG A 189 0.11 -21.05 -3.05
N ALA A 190 -0.48 -21.43 -1.90
CA ALA A 190 0.07 -21.12 -0.59
C ALA A 190 1.48 -21.70 -0.44
N LYS A 191 1.69 -22.98 -0.81
CA LYS A 191 3.00 -23.62 -0.83
C LYS A 191 4.01 -22.91 -1.74
N LYS A 192 3.61 -22.57 -2.96
CA LYS A 192 4.48 -21.87 -3.93
C LYS A 192 4.89 -20.48 -3.47
N ASN A 193 4.02 -19.79 -2.74
CA ASN A 193 4.30 -18.47 -2.19
C ASN A 193 5.09 -18.51 -0.88
N GLY A 194 5.23 -19.67 -0.24
CA GLY A 194 5.91 -19.82 1.05
C GLY A 194 5.09 -19.35 2.25
N VAL A 195 3.75 -19.44 2.15
CA VAL A 195 2.84 -19.11 3.26
C VAL A 195 3.11 -20.02 4.45
N ASP A 196 3.24 -19.44 5.63
CA ASP A 196 3.52 -20.16 6.86
C ASP A 196 2.26 -20.74 7.53
N GLY A 197 2.47 -21.74 8.37
CA GLY A 197 1.45 -22.36 9.19
C GLY A 197 0.68 -23.47 8.47
N ASN A 198 -0.26 -24.06 9.19
CA ASN A 198 -1.08 -25.17 8.71
C ASN A 198 -2.31 -24.67 7.94
N TYR A 199 -2.08 -24.05 6.78
CA TYR A 199 -3.15 -23.62 5.88
C TYR A 199 -3.86 -24.85 5.28
N ARG A 200 -5.19 -24.80 5.18
CA ARG A 200 -5.98 -25.96 4.75
C ARG A 200 -7.38 -25.58 4.27
N TYR A 201 -7.94 -26.49 3.51
CA TYR A 201 -9.39 -26.50 3.30
C TYR A 201 -10.14 -26.73 4.61
N ILE A 202 -11.21 -26.00 4.82
CA ILE A 202 -12.14 -26.11 5.96
C ILE A 202 -13.53 -26.41 5.41
N SER A 203 -14.12 -27.52 5.87
CA SER A 203 -15.48 -27.89 5.49
C SER A 203 -16.52 -26.93 6.07
N ARG A 204 -17.72 -26.89 5.49
CA ARG A 204 -18.82 -26.05 5.99
C ARG A 204 -19.08 -26.23 7.49
N LYS A 205 -19.06 -27.48 7.99
CA LYS A 205 -19.21 -27.78 9.41
C LYS A 205 -18.11 -27.16 10.25
N GLN A 206 -16.84 -27.33 9.85
CA GLN A 206 -15.69 -26.74 10.54
C GLN A 206 -15.69 -25.22 10.50
N VAL A 207 -16.21 -24.61 9.42
CA VAL A 207 -16.39 -23.15 9.37
C VAL A 207 -17.33 -22.69 10.48
N PHE A 208 -18.47 -23.35 10.70
CA PHE A 208 -19.39 -23.01 11.78
C PHE A 208 -18.80 -23.28 13.17
N GLU A 209 -17.95 -24.30 13.33
CA GLU A 209 -17.25 -24.56 14.60
C GLU A 209 -16.27 -23.43 14.92
N MET A 210 -15.59 -22.87 13.92
CA MET A 210 -14.65 -21.75 14.07
C MET A 210 -15.37 -20.40 14.23
N GLU A 211 -16.37 -20.16 13.38
CA GLU A 211 -17.15 -18.92 13.28
C GLU A 211 -18.64 -19.20 13.33
N PRO A 212 -19.22 -19.35 14.53
CA PRO A 212 -20.64 -19.74 14.67
C PRO A 212 -21.65 -18.78 14.06
N ASN A 213 -21.25 -17.50 13.93
CA ASN A 213 -22.09 -16.43 13.39
C ASN A 213 -21.90 -16.19 11.89
N VAL A 214 -21.04 -16.96 11.21
CA VAL A 214 -20.80 -16.80 9.77
C VAL A 214 -22.08 -17.00 8.96
N THR A 215 -22.12 -16.42 7.77
CA THR A 215 -23.25 -16.56 6.84
C THR A 215 -23.59 -18.03 6.51
N ASP A 216 -24.87 -18.30 6.34
CA ASP A 216 -25.35 -19.63 5.91
C ASP A 216 -25.07 -19.91 4.42
N GLU A 217 -24.75 -18.89 3.64
CA GLU A 217 -24.49 -19.03 2.20
C GLU A 217 -23.10 -19.59 1.87
N GLN A 218 -22.23 -19.77 2.89
CA GLN A 218 -20.89 -20.32 2.68
C GLN A 218 -20.94 -21.86 2.46
N HIS A 219 -19.99 -22.35 1.67
CA HIS A 219 -19.83 -23.75 1.28
C HIS A 219 -18.51 -24.38 1.75
N GLY A 220 -17.96 -23.89 2.86
CA GLY A 220 -16.61 -24.18 3.35
C GLY A 220 -15.68 -23.02 3.07
N GLY A 221 -14.37 -23.24 3.18
CA GLY A 221 -13.41 -22.17 2.96
C GLY A 221 -11.96 -22.66 2.95
N PHE A 222 -11.05 -21.71 2.83
CA PHE A 222 -9.62 -21.95 2.94
C PHE A 222 -9.05 -21.10 4.08
N PHE A 223 -8.47 -21.77 5.06
CA PHE A 223 -7.93 -21.13 6.27
C PHE A 223 -6.44 -20.87 6.16
N LEU A 224 -6.01 -19.67 6.53
CA LEU A 224 -4.64 -19.15 6.48
C LEU A 224 -4.26 -18.66 7.89
N PRO A 225 -3.66 -19.49 8.73
CA PRO A 225 -3.44 -19.21 10.15
C PRO A 225 -2.38 -18.11 10.40
N SER A 226 -1.45 -17.86 9.46
CA SER A 226 -0.43 -16.83 9.61
C SER A 226 -0.92 -15.39 9.37
N ALA A 227 -2.18 -15.22 8.99
CA ALA A 227 -2.76 -13.88 8.94
C ALA A 227 -2.88 -13.27 10.33
N GLY A 228 -2.53 -12.00 10.44
CA GLY A 228 -2.57 -11.24 11.69
C GLY A 228 -3.27 -9.90 11.54
N ILE A 229 -3.40 -9.20 12.64
CA ILE A 229 -3.90 -7.82 12.74
C ILE A 229 -3.00 -7.02 13.70
N ILE A 230 -2.83 -5.76 13.40
CA ILE A 230 -2.16 -4.75 14.23
C ILE A 230 -2.95 -3.44 14.17
N SER A 231 -2.60 -2.49 15.04
CA SER A 231 -2.87 -1.08 14.79
C SER A 231 -1.69 -0.50 13.99
N PRO A 232 -1.84 -0.19 12.69
CA PRO A 232 -0.70 0.26 11.87
C PRO A 232 -0.13 1.59 12.35
N TYR A 233 -0.98 2.47 12.89
CA TYR A 233 -0.56 3.72 13.50
C TYR A 233 0.36 3.47 14.70
N LYS A 234 -0.09 2.67 15.68
CA LYS A 234 0.71 2.34 16.89
C LYS A 234 2.03 1.65 16.51
N ALA A 235 2.01 0.74 15.53
CA ALA A 235 3.22 0.09 15.06
C ALA A 235 4.20 1.08 14.41
N SER A 236 3.71 2.04 13.62
CA SER A 236 4.55 3.08 13.01
C SER A 236 5.21 3.96 14.07
N ILE A 237 4.44 4.40 15.08
CA ILE A 237 4.96 5.19 16.20
C ILE A 237 6.03 4.39 16.96
N ALA A 238 5.76 3.14 17.34
CA ALA A 238 6.72 2.31 18.08
C ALA A 238 8.04 2.09 17.30
N MET A 239 7.96 1.93 15.97
CA MET A 239 9.16 1.85 15.12
C MET A 239 9.96 3.16 15.13
N ALA A 240 9.28 4.31 15.04
CA ALA A 240 9.93 5.61 15.03
C ALA A 240 10.51 5.96 16.41
N GLU A 241 9.78 5.72 17.50
CA GLU A 241 10.26 5.92 18.87
C GLU A 241 11.53 5.12 19.13
N ASN A 242 11.55 3.83 18.73
CA ASN A 242 12.76 3.01 18.82
C ASN A 242 13.93 3.57 18.00
N ALA A 243 13.67 4.08 16.79
CA ALA A 243 14.71 4.74 16.02
C ALA A 243 15.25 6.00 16.71
N ILE A 244 14.37 6.82 17.30
CA ILE A 244 14.74 8.04 18.04
C ILE A 244 15.55 7.70 19.29
N GLU A 245 15.15 6.70 20.06
CA GLU A 245 15.91 6.20 21.21
C GLU A 245 17.32 5.73 20.83
N ASN A 246 17.52 5.26 19.61
CA ASN A 246 18.81 4.88 19.04
C ASN A 246 19.51 6.03 18.27
N GLY A 247 19.05 7.28 18.43
CA GLY A 247 19.73 8.47 17.92
C GLY A 247 19.27 8.99 16.55
N ALA A 248 18.19 8.47 16.00
CA ALA A 248 17.57 9.09 14.81
C ALA A 248 16.84 10.39 15.19
N GLU A 249 16.83 11.36 14.30
CA GLU A 249 16.10 12.60 14.46
C GLU A 249 14.83 12.63 13.61
N LEU A 250 13.73 13.11 14.20
CA LEU A 250 12.44 13.26 13.54
C LEU A 250 12.12 14.74 13.30
N PHE A 251 11.80 15.08 12.06
CA PHE A 251 11.36 16.40 11.66
C PHE A 251 9.95 16.33 11.06
N LEU A 252 8.95 16.61 11.87
CA LEU A 252 7.56 16.75 11.47
C LEU A 252 7.33 18.11 10.81
N ASN A 253 6.19 18.27 10.10
CA ASN A 253 5.87 19.48 9.37
C ASN A 253 6.96 19.89 8.36
N THR A 254 7.68 18.91 7.80
CA THR A 254 8.84 19.12 6.97
C THR A 254 8.63 18.45 5.60
N TYR A 255 8.28 19.24 4.58
CA TYR A 255 8.14 18.73 3.23
C TYR A 255 9.36 19.07 2.36
N VAL A 256 9.73 18.12 1.54
CA VAL A 256 10.83 18.27 0.57
C VAL A 256 10.31 18.98 -0.68
N SER A 257 11.03 20.01 -1.13
CA SER A 257 10.65 20.82 -2.29
C SER A 257 11.57 20.64 -3.50
N SER A 258 12.86 20.35 -3.28
CA SER A 258 13.84 20.10 -4.34
C SER A 258 15.11 19.47 -3.79
N PHE A 259 16.03 19.13 -4.67
CA PHE A 259 17.37 18.66 -4.31
C PHE A 259 18.45 19.56 -4.90
N ASP A 260 19.52 19.81 -4.14
CA ASP A 260 20.79 20.31 -4.66
C ASP A 260 21.66 19.12 -5.03
N MET A 261 21.99 19.00 -6.29
CA MET A 261 22.68 17.83 -6.81
C MET A 261 23.63 18.19 -7.98
N ASP A 262 24.61 17.35 -8.18
CA ASP A 262 25.33 17.28 -9.44
C ASP A 262 24.69 16.22 -10.37
N GLU A 263 25.35 15.84 -11.47
CA GLU A 263 24.80 14.94 -12.49
C GLU A 263 24.27 13.62 -11.92
N ASN A 264 24.83 13.09 -10.82
CA ASN A 264 24.50 11.76 -10.35
C ASN A 264 24.51 11.59 -8.82
N ARG A 265 24.52 12.68 -8.05
CA ARG A 265 24.54 12.63 -6.58
C ARG A 265 23.76 13.78 -5.96
N ILE A 266 22.91 13.47 -5.00
CA ILE A 266 22.22 14.43 -4.15
C ILE A 266 23.18 14.87 -3.04
N HIS A 267 23.41 16.19 -2.92
CA HIS A 267 24.25 16.79 -1.87
C HIS A 267 23.42 17.34 -0.72
N ALA A 268 22.28 17.96 -1.06
CA ALA A 268 21.37 18.52 -0.08
C ALA A 268 19.91 18.41 -0.52
N VAL A 269 19.03 18.49 0.48
CA VAL A 269 17.58 18.45 0.34
C VAL A 269 17.01 19.77 0.84
N ASN A 270 16.28 20.45 -0.03
CA ASN A 270 15.61 21.70 0.27
C ASN A 270 14.21 21.42 0.82
N THR A 271 13.88 22.05 1.93
CA THR A 271 12.60 21.89 2.63
C THR A 271 12.01 23.24 3.01
N ASN A 272 10.77 23.27 3.48
CA ASN A 272 10.17 24.44 4.11
C ASN A 272 10.85 24.83 5.45
N ARG A 273 11.77 24.01 5.97
CA ARG A 273 12.48 24.24 7.24
C ARG A 273 13.99 24.40 7.08
N GLY A 274 14.42 24.81 5.91
CA GLY A 274 15.82 25.00 5.53
C GLY A 274 16.38 23.88 4.68
N THR A 275 17.69 23.93 4.44
CA THR A 275 18.43 23.00 3.60
C THR A 275 19.31 22.08 4.42
N VAL A 276 19.13 20.77 4.25
CA VAL A 276 19.87 19.72 4.97
C VAL A 276 20.73 18.91 4.00
N ARG A 277 22.00 18.67 4.35
CA ARG A 277 22.92 17.84 3.57
C ARG A 277 22.80 16.37 3.93
N CYS A 278 23.08 15.48 2.97
CA CYS A 278 23.02 14.05 3.19
C CYS A 278 24.10 13.23 2.49
N GLY A 279 24.43 12.10 3.10
CA GLY A 279 25.22 11.03 2.48
C GLY A 279 24.41 10.21 1.51
N ALA A 280 23.23 9.75 1.92
CA ALA A 280 22.26 8.99 1.15
C ALA A 280 20.82 9.44 1.42
N LEU A 281 19.92 9.17 0.49
CA LEU A 281 18.50 9.49 0.59
C LEU A 281 17.65 8.26 0.30
N ILE A 282 16.65 7.99 1.16
CA ILE A 282 15.65 6.95 0.96
C ILE A 282 14.29 7.62 0.71
N ASN A 283 13.75 7.38 -0.47
CA ASN A 283 12.44 7.90 -0.86
C ASN A 283 11.33 6.95 -0.41
N CYS A 284 10.73 7.26 0.75
CA CYS A 284 9.56 6.59 1.34
C CYS A 284 8.30 7.46 1.27
N ALA A 285 8.22 8.41 0.33
CA ALA A 285 7.19 9.45 0.27
C ALA A 285 5.79 8.97 -0.16
N GLY A 286 5.50 7.67 -0.08
CA GLY A 286 4.17 7.09 -0.30
C GLY A 286 3.57 7.50 -1.65
N ASN A 287 2.42 8.19 -1.63
CA ASN A 287 1.74 8.67 -2.84
C ASN A 287 2.56 9.71 -3.63
N PHE A 288 3.55 10.36 -2.99
CA PHE A 288 4.39 11.39 -3.60
C PHE A 288 5.79 10.89 -3.99
N ALA A 289 6.03 9.58 -3.93
CA ALA A 289 7.35 9.04 -4.23
C ALA A 289 7.81 9.27 -5.67
N ASP A 290 6.90 9.35 -6.63
CA ASP A 290 7.19 9.74 -8.02
C ASP A 290 7.51 11.24 -8.17
N THR A 291 6.92 12.09 -7.34
CA THR A 291 7.25 13.53 -7.25
C THR A 291 8.67 13.72 -6.71
N VAL A 292 8.98 13.05 -5.59
CA VAL A 292 10.34 13.07 -4.99
C VAL A 292 11.39 12.51 -5.97
N ALA A 293 11.08 11.43 -6.69
CA ALA A 293 11.95 10.90 -7.74
C ALA A 293 12.15 11.93 -8.88
N GLY A 294 11.13 12.74 -9.16
CA GLY A 294 11.20 13.83 -10.16
C GLY A 294 12.20 14.93 -9.80
N PHE A 295 12.39 15.23 -8.53
CA PHE A 295 13.38 16.22 -8.08
C PHE A 295 14.84 15.81 -8.42
N ALA A 296 15.07 14.51 -8.60
CA ALA A 296 16.36 13.96 -9.01
C ALA A 296 16.43 13.58 -10.51
N ASP A 297 15.48 13.99 -11.34
CA ASP A 297 15.30 13.51 -12.72
C ASP A 297 15.36 11.97 -12.84
N ASP A 298 14.91 11.27 -11.80
CA ASP A 298 14.89 9.80 -11.74
C ASP A 298 13.46 9.21 -11.69
N ARG A 299 12.50 9.97 -12.22
CA ARG A 299 11.10 9.56 -12.29
C ARG A 299 10.86 8.58 -13.46
N PHE A 300 11.26 7.33 -13.28
CA PHE A 300 11.03 6.24 -14.26
C PHE A 300 9.65 5.59 -14.15
N PHE A 301 8.81 6.04 -13.21
CA PHE A 301 7.46 5.56 -12.90
C PHE A 301 6.56 6.75 -12.53
N THR A 302 5.26 6.54 -12.60
CA THR A 302 4.26 7.44 -11.99
C THR A 302 3.31 6.65 -11.11
N LEU A 303 2.83 7.30 -10.06
CA LEU A 303 1.86 6.76 -9.13
C LEU A 303 0.50 7.45 -9.32
N HIS A 304 -0.55 6.68 -9.08
CA HIS A 304 -1.90 7.20 -9.01
C HIS A 304 -2.57 6.73 -7.73
N GLY A 305 -3.59 7.46 -7.29
CA GLY A 305 -4.34 7.12 -6.11
C GLY A 305 -5.25 5.91 -6.35
N ARG A 306 -5.20 4.91 -5.47
CA ARG A 306 -6.24 3.89 -5.38
C ARG A 306 -6.92 4.00 -4.03
N LYS A 307 -8.09 4.64 -4.03
CA LYS A 307 -8.89 4.90 -2.84
C LYS A 307 -9.50 3.61 -2.31
N GLY A 308 -9.34 3.40 -1.01
CA GLY A 308 -10.00 2.34 -0.27
C GLY A 308 -10.82 2.94 0.85
N THR A 309 -12.13 2.76 0.79
CA THR A 309 -13.04 3.19 1.86
C THR A 309 -13.34 2.01 2.76
N GLU A 310 -13.38 2.28 4.04
CA GLU A 310 -13.58 1.32 5.13
C GLU A 310 -14.55 1.90 6.15
N CYS A 311 -15.25 1.05 6.91
CA CYS A 311 -16.05 1.47 8.05
C CYS A 311 -15.77 0.62 9.28
N ILE A 312 -15.87 1.24 10.46
CA ILE A 312 -15.66 0.60 11.76
C ILE A 312 -17.03 0.44 12.44
N LEU A 313 -17.32 -0.78 12.87
CA LEU A 313 -18.49 -1.11 13.65
C LEU A 313 -18.23 -0.88 15.14
N ASP A 314 -19.31 -0.77 15.91
CA ASP A 314 -19.27 -0.63 17.37
C ASP A 314 -18.42 -1.74 18.01
N SER A 315 -17.72 -1.44 19.11
CA SER A 315 -16.84 -2.36 19.81
C SER A 315 -17.53 -3.63 20.35
N ASN A 316 -18.83 -3.57 20.59
CA ASN A 316 -19.64 -4.75 20.95
C ASN A 316 -19.66 -5.84 19.87
N THR A 317 -19.25 -5.53 18.65
CA THR A 317 -19.22 -6.49 17.53
C THR A 317 -18.00 -7.39 17.54
N GLY A 318 -16.90 -7.00 18.21
CA GLY A 318 -15.64 -7.74 18.20
C GLY A 318 -15.75 -9.16 18.77
N VAL A 319 -16.67 -9.37 19.72
CA VAL A 319 -16.93 -10.71 20.28
C VAL A 319 -17.74 -11.63 19.35
N LEU A 320 -18.32 -11.09 18.28
CA LEU A 320 -19.16 -11.78 17.33
C LEU A 320 -18.37 -12.48 16.22
N GLN A 321 -17.09 -12.18 16.08
CA GLN A 321 -16.21 -12.69 15.03
C GLN A 321 -14.80 -12.94 15.57
N LYS A 322 -14.23 -14.10 15.26
CA LYS A 322 -12.92 -14.54 15.76
C LYS A 322 -11.80 -14.40 14.73
N THR A 323 -12.11 -14.60 13.45
CA THR A 323 -11.13 -14.63 12.35
C THR A 323 -11.39 -13.51 11.34
N ILE A 324 -10.41 -13.24 10.49
CA ILE A 324 -10.62 -12.35 9.34
C ILE A 324 -11.46 -13.09 8.31
N LEU A 325 -12.65 -12.59 8.01
CA LEU A 325 -13.57 -13.17 7.04
C LEU A 325 -13.49 -12.45 5.69
N SER A 326 -13.42 -13.21 4.62
CA SER A 326 -13.59 -12.71 3.26
C SER A 326 -14.30 -13.75 2.40
N MET A 327 -15.10 -13.29 1.43
CA MET A 327 -15.78 -14.14 0.45
C MET A 327 -15.57 -13.58 -0.96
N PRO A 328 -14.31 -13.58 -1.44
CA PRO A 328 -14.03 -13.16 -2.80
C PRO A 328 -14.58 -14.20 -3.78
N ASN A 329 -15.14 -13.74 -4.89
CA ASN A 329 -15.44 -14.64 -5.98
C ASN A 329 -14.12 -15.08 -6.64
N LEU A 330 -13.71 -16.33 -6.42
CA LEU A 330 -12.43 -16.88 -6.89
C LEU A 330 -12.33 -16.94 -8.43
N PHE A 331 -13.45 -16.87 -9.13
CA PHE A 331 -13.52 -16.89 -10.59
C PHE A 331 -13.56 -15.51 -11.23
N LEU A 332 -13.75 -14.43 -10.45
CA LEU A 332 -13.65 -13.06 -10.97
C LEU A 332 -12.20 -12.71 -11.28
N ARG A 333 -12.02 -12.06 -12.45
CA ARG A 333 -10.70 -11.69 -12.96
C ARG A 333 -10.19 -10.32 -12.50
N ASP A 334 -10.94 -9.58 -11.66
CA ASP A 334 -10.45 -8.29 -11.19
C ASP A 334 -9.29 -8.49 -10.21
N ARG A 335 -8.10 -8.10 -10.67
CA ARG A 335 -6.84 -8.25 -9.93
C ARG A 335 -6.50 -7.05 -9.05
N ARG A 336 -7.27 -5.98 -9.14
CA ARG A 336 -7.00 -4.71 -8.46
C ARG A 336 -7.50 -4.70 -7.02
N THR A 337 -8.49 -5.52 -6.71
CA THR A 337 -9.03 -5.67 -5.36
C THR A 337 -8.99 -7.11 -4.90
N LYS A 338 -8.80 -7.30 -3.61
CA LYS A 338 -8.91 -8.62 -2.94
C LYS A 338 -10.35 -8.90 -2.46
N GLY A 339 -11.32 -8.04 -2.82
CA GLY A 339 -12.72 -8.18 -2.46
C GLY A 339 -13.11 -7.59 -1.12
N GLY A 340 -12.13 -7.18 -0.29
CA GLY A 340 -12.38 -6.74 1.09
C GLY A 340 -12.95 -7.86 1.99
N GLY A 341 -13.32 -7.52 3.22
CA GLY A 341 -13.81 -8.49 4.19
C GLY A 341 -14.34 -7.82 5.46
N ALA A 342 -14.53 -8.64 6.48
CA ALA A 342 -14.75 -8.22 7.85
C ALA A 342 -13.51 -8.58 8.68
N VAL A 343 -12.84 -7.58 9.23
CA VAL A 343 -11.55 -7.71 9.91
C VAL A 343 -11.72 -7.33 11.38
N PRO A 344 -11.45 -8.22 12.35
CA PRO A 344 -11.36 -7.83 13.76
C PRO A 344 -10.24 -6.80 13.94
N CYS A 345 -10.46 -5.78 14.76
CA CYS A 345 -9.45 -4.80 15.12
C CYS A 345 -8.80 -5.13 16.46
N ILE A 346 -7.64 -4.56 16.72
CA ILE A 346 -6.94 -4.72 18.02
C ILE A 346 -7.82 -4.19 19.17
N GLU A 347 -8.52 -3.10 18.94
CA GLU A 347 -9.36 -2.39 19.91
C GLU A 347 -10.73 -3.09 20.14
N GLY A 348 -11.00 -4.23 19.52
CA GLY A 348 -12.23 -4.99 19.72
C GLY A 348 -13.42 -4.58 18.84
N ASN A 349 -13.18 -3.77 17.84
CA ASN A 349 -14.13 -3.44 16.79
C ASN A 349 -14.06 -4.45 15.64
N ILE A 350 -14.99 -4.38 14.70
CA ILE A 350 -14.89 -5.01 13.38
C ILE A 350 -14.83 -3.90 12.32
N LEU A 351 -13.89 -4.03 11.41
CA LEU A 351 -13.73 -3.17 10.26
C LEU A 351 -14.25 -3.90 9.02
N LEU A 352 -15.07 -3.21 8.22
CA LEU A 352 -15.56 -3.70 6.93
C LEU A 352 -14.85 -2.95 5.81
N GLY A 353 -14.28 -3.66 4.89
CA GLY A 353 -13.58 -3.07 3.75
C GLY A 353 -12.35 -3.85 3.33
N PRO A 354 -11.46 -3.19 2.62
CA PRO A 354 -11.64 -1.93 1.90
C PRO A 354 -12.35 -2.08 0.55
N THR A 355 -12.77 -0.93 -0.01
CA THR A 355 -13.08 -0.81 -1.44
C THR A 355 -11.79 -0.61 -2.26
N ALA A 356 -11.90 -0.48 -3.58
CA ALA A 356 -10.78 -0.14 -4.44
C ALA A 356 -11.27 0.65 -5.66
N GLU A 357 -10.94 1.92 -5.69
CA GLU A 357 -11.34 2.86 -6.73
C GLU A 357 -10.13 3.63 -7.23
N GLU A 358 -9.92 3.62 -8.55
CA GLU A 358 -8.85 4.39 -9.17
C GLU A 358 -9.23 5.86 -9.22
N GLN A 359 -8.38 6.74 -8.69
CA GLN A 359 -8.62 8.18 -8.69
C GLN A 359 -7.39 9.00 -9.05
N PRO A 360 -7.57 10.23 -9.55
CA PRO A 360 -6.45 11.09 -9.93
C PRO A 360 -5.72 11.72 -8.75
N TRP A 361 -6.44 11.95 -7.64
CA TRP A 361 -5.92 12.68 -6.49
C TRP A 361 -5.21 11.76 -5.48
N LYS A 362 -4.14 12.29 -4.88
CA LYS A 362 -3.28 11.58 -3.93
C LYS A 362 -3.67 11.82 -2.47
N GLU A 363 -4.50 12.84 -2.20
CA GLU A 363 -4.96 13.25 -0.85
C GLU A 363 -6.48 13.43 -0.74
N ASP A 364 -7.26 12.94 -1.69
CA ASP A 364 -8.73 12.97 -1.55
C ASP A 364 -9.22 11.83 -0.63
N PHE A 365 -9.27 12.11 0.65
CA PHE A 365 -9.80 11.20 1.70
C PHE A 365 -11.32 11.30 1.87
N SER A 366 -12.02 12.00 1.01
CA SER A 366 -13.47 12.11 1.07
C SER A 366 -14.14 10.74 0.96
N THR A 367 -15.30 10.61 1.57
CA THR A 367 -16.15 9.42 1.52
C THR A 367 -17.51 9.77 0.95
N ASP A 368 -18.18 8.82 0.31
CA ASP A 368 -19.47 9.04 -0.29
C ASP A 368 -20.48 7.95 0.08
N ARG A 369 -21.78 8.29 -0.10
CA ARG A 369 -22.89 7.42 0.28
C ARG A 369 -22.97 6.14 -0.56
N ALA A 370 -22.56 6.19 -1.83
CA ALA A 370 -22.63 5.02 -2.71
C ALA A 370 -21.60 3.97 -2.30
N THR A 371 -20.37 4.42 -2.08
CA THR A 371 -19.26 3.56 -1.58
C THR A 371 -19.59 2.98 -0.20
N PHE A 372 -20.19 3.78 0.70
CA PHE A 372 -20.64 3.30 2.00
C PHE A 372 -21.66 2.16 1.87
N LYS A 373 -22.66 2.28 0.99
CA LYS A 373 -23.62 1.19 0.75
C LYS A 373 -22.95 -0.10 0.27
N LEU A 374 -21.89 0.00 -0.54
CA LEU A 374 -21.13 -1.18 -0.98
C LEU A 374 -20.40 -1.88 0.20
N LEU A 375 -19.94 -1.12 1.19
CA LEU A 375 -19.32 -1.68 2.40
C LEU A 375 -20.33 -2.44 3.24
N LEU A 376 -21.56 -1.94 3.39
CA LEU A 376 -22.60 -2.58 4.17
C LEU A 376 -22.97 -3.97 3.65
N ASN A 377 -22.79 -4.27 2.38
CA ASN A 377 -22.98 -5.63 1.84
C ASN A 377 -22.03 -6.66 2.48
N ARG A 378 -20.96 -6.24 3.16
CA ARG A 378 -20.05 -7.13 3.88
C ARG A 378 -20.57 -7.54 5.27
N LEU A 379 -21.61 -6.89 5.77
CA LEU A 379 -22.32 -7.34 6.98
C LEU A 379 -22.87 -8.76 6.80
N ASP A 380 -23.21 -9.13 5.55
CA ASP A 380 -23.74 -10.47 5.22
C ASP A 380 -22.73 -11.61 5.48
N LEU A 381 -21.44 -11.29 5.64
CA LEU A 381 -20.42 -12.30 6.00
C LEU A 381 -20.68 -12.93 7.38
N ASN A 382 -21.32 -12.17 8.29
CA ASN A 382 -21.61 -12.60 9.63
C ASN A 382 -23.02 -12.15 10.04
N LYS A 383 -23.91 -13.11 10.28
CA LYS A 383 -25.35 -12.90 10.56
C LYS A 383 -25.64 -11.97 11.75
N LYS A 384 -24.73 -11.91 12.70
CA LYS A 384 -24.89 -11.05 13.88
C LYS A 384 -24.48 -9.60 13.64
N LEU A 385 -23.79 -9.33 12.54
CA LEU A 385 -23.38 -7.98 12.18
C LEU A 385 -24.46 -7.17 11.45
N THR A 386 -25.54 -7.79 10.98
CA THR A 386 -26.62 -7.12 10.21
C THR A 386 -27.27 -5.95 10.93
N ASN A 387 -27.28 -5.98 12.28
CA ASN A 387 -27.82 -4.93 13.14
C ASN A 387 -26.71 -4.12 13.83
N ALA A 388 -25.46 -4.26 13.42
CA ALA A 388 -24.35 -3.54 14.03
C ALA A 388 -24.38 -2.06 13.66
N SER A 389 -24.10 -1.20 14.64
CA SER A 389 -23.95 0.23 14.42
C SER A 389 -22.60 0.54 13.80
N VAL A 390 -22.57 1.36 12.77
CA VAL A 390 -21.33 1.95 12.23
C VAL A 390 -21.01 3.20 13.05
N ILE A 391 -19.83 3.25 13.66
CA ILE A 391 -19.39 4.40 14.44
C ILE A 391 -18.60 5.41 13.63
N THR A 392 -17.89 4.95 12.60
CA THR A 392 -17.16 5.82 11.67
C THR A 392 -16.85 5.12 10.35
N TYR A 393 -16.54 5.91 9.34
CA TYR A 393 -16.00 5.46 8.07
C TYR A 393 -14.94 6.45 7.58
N PHE A 394 -13.97 5.93 6.86
CA PHE A 394 -12.81 6.70 6.40
C PHE A 394 -12.28 6.13 5.09
N SER A 395 -11.43 6.89 4.43
CA SER A 395 -10.74 6.45 3.21
C SER A 395 -9.24 6.59 3.34
N GLY A 396 -8.52 5.66 2.71
CA GLY A 396 -7.08 5.71 2.52
C GLY A 396 -6.72 5.64 1.04
N ILE A 397 -5.64 6.30 0.66
CA ILE A 397 -5.17 6.34 -0.73
C ILE A 397 -3.91 5.49 -0.85
N ARG A 398 -3.97 4.42 -1.63
CA ARG A 398 -2.82 3.54 -1.89
C ARG A 398 -1.99 4.09 -3.04
N PRO A 399 -0.65 4.15 -2.92
CA PRO A 399 0.26 4.53 -4.00
C PRO A 399 0.34 3.42 -5.06
N ALA A 400 -0.55 3.42 -6.03
CA ALA A 400 -0.60 2.40 -7.05
C ALA A 400 0.33 2.73 -8.24
N SER A 401 1.18 1.77 -8.63
CA SER A 401 1.90 1.80 -9.90
C SER A 401 1.13 1.04 -10.98
N TRP A 402 1.41 1.33 -12.23
CA TRP A 402 0.80 0.64 -13.38
C TRP A 402 1.25 -0.82 -13.49
N GLU A 403 2.45 -1.13 -13.00
CA GLU A 403 3.04 -2.48 -12.95
C GLU A 403 2.41 -3.37 -11.88
N GLU A 404 1.67 -2.79 -10.93
CA GLU A 404 1.06 -3.51 -9.79
C GLU A 404 2.08 -4.24 -8.92
N ASP A 405 3.31 -3.71 -8.80
CA ASP A 405 4.35 -4.26 -7.92
C ASP A 405 5.06 -3.15 -7.13
N PHE A 406 5.83 -3.51 -6.12
CA PHE A 406 6.64 -2.57 -5.35
C PHE A 406 7.87 -2.12 -6.13
N ILE A 407 8.30 -0.90 -5.87
CA ILE A 407 9.55 -0.33 -6.36
C ILE A 407 10.47 -0.18 -5.14
N ILE A 408 11.28 -1.20 -4.88
CA ILE A 408 12.26 -1.22 -3.77
C ILE A 408 13.61 -1.52 -4.40
N GLU A 409 14.38 -0.46 -4.68
CA GLU A 409 15.64 -0.59 -5.38
C GLU A 409 16.47 0.70 -5.33
N PRO A 410 17.81 0.64 -5.42
CA PRO A 410 18.63 1.82 -5.64
C PRO A 410 18.32 2.44 -7.02
N SER A 411 18.48 3.75 -7.11
CA SER A 411 18.44 4.44 -8.39
C SER A 411 19.54 3.92 -9.32
N GLU A 412 19.22 3.81 -10.61
CA GLU A 412 20.22 3.44 -11.62
C GLU A 412 21.08 4.65 -12.07
N THR A 413 20.62 5.86 -11.78
CA THR A 413 21.24 7.12 -12.24
C THR A 413 21.83 7.93 -11.10
N ILE A 414 21.21 7.89 -9.91
CA ILE A 414 21.62 8.69 -8.75
C ILE A 414 22.23 7.76 -7.70
N ARG A 415 23.54 7.90 -7.46
CA ARG A 415 24.36 6.96 -6.68
C ARG A 415 23.93 6.79 -5.23
N ASN A 416 23.32 7.82 -4.64
CA ASN A 416 22.95 7.85 -3.23
C ASN A 416 21.44 7.96 -3.01
N LEU A 417 20.62 7.53 -3.99
CA LEU A 417 19.16 7.50 -3.90
C LEU A 417 18.66 6.05 -3.92
N VAL A 418 17.81 5.71 -2.96
CA VAL A 418 17.07 4.44 -2.91
C VAL A 418 15.57 4.73 -2.93
N HIS A 419 14.82 4.01 -3.74
CA HIS A 419 13.37 4.10 -3.77
C HIS A 419 12.73 2.97 -2.95
N ALA A 420 11.77 3.32 -2.08
CA ALA A 420 10.82 2.44 -1.43
C ALA A 420 9.40 2.94 -1.75
N ALA A 421 9.01 2.80 -3.02
CA ALA A 421 7.85 3.41 -3.64
C ALA A 421 6.82 2.37 -4.13
N ALA A 422 5.63 2.83 -4.53
CA ALA A 422 4.54 1.98 -5.02
C ALA A 422 4.11 0.90 -4.00
N ILE A 423 4.35 1.14 -2.71
CA ILE A 423 4.07 0.15 -1.65
C ILE A 423 2.61 0.27 -1.23
N GLN A 424 1.74 -0.22 -2.09
CA GLN A 424 0.32 -0.43 -1.83
C GLN A 424 0.09 -1.78 -1.10
N SER A 425 -1.16 -2.23 -0.93
CA SER A 425 -1.42 -3.55 -0.31
C SER A 425 -0.65 -4.69 -1.03
N PRO A 426 0.10 -5.49 -0.26
CA PRO A 426 0.14 -5.69 1.19
C PRO A 426 1.26 -4.90 1.91
N GLY A 427 1.36 -3.59 1.71
CA GLY A 427 2.46 -2.75 2.20
C GLY A 427 2.66 -2.82 3.72
N VAL A 428 1.58 -2.70 4.51
CA VAL A 428 1.67 -2.83 5.98
C VAL A 428 2.31 -4.15 6.37
N ALA A 429 1.81 -5.26 5.81
CA ALA A 429 2.37 -6.59 6.11
C ALA A 429 3.83 -6.77 5.64
N SER A 430 4.33 -5.89 4.76
CA SER A 430 5.68 -5.95 4.21
C SER A 430 6.66 -5.00 4.90
N ALA A 431 6.19 -4.09 5.75
CA ALA A 431 6.99 -3.00 6.29
C ALA A 431 8.26 -3.41 7.06
N PRO A 432 8.28 -4.51 7.84
CA PRO A 432 9.49 -4.95 8.54
C PRO A 432 10.57 -5.56 7.63
N ALA A 433 10.30 -5.80 6.35
CA ALA A 433 11.19 -6.48 5.41
C ALA A 433 11.74 -5.51 4.37
#